data_0cc06755c51916a432a15d83a33467b7
#
_entry.id   0cc06755c51916a432a15d83a33467b7
#
_cell.length_a   1.000
_cell.length_b   1.000
_cell.length_c   1.000
_cell.angle_alpha   90.00
_cell.angle_beta   90.00
_cell.angle_gamma   90.00
#
_symmetry.space_group_name_H-M   'P 1'
#
loop_
_entity.id
_entity.type
_entity.pdbx_description
1 polymer ?
#
loop_
_entity_poly.entity_id
_entity_poly.type
_entity_poly.pdbx_seq_one_letter_code
_entity_poly.pdbx_strand_id
1 'polypeptide(L)'
;MTRGYGTLNADQLPPGRQPVIIAARRTAIRRANGALKDLRAHQLLAPVLAQLLAESNVPAEAITDVVIGNAVGGGGNVARLSLLDAGLPVSVPGLTVDRQCGSGLDAIALAARLVAAGGSPIYLAGGVESISTAPLRAHRNDDGEPDFFPRAQFVPHSFGDPDMGVAAENVAARFDISRDRQDAFSLGSHQRAVAAGKAGLFDAEITQVETPEGSIXXXXLPRN
;
A
#
# COMPACT_ATOMS: atom_id res chain seq x y z
N MET A 1 13.58 26.85 -11.62
CA MET A 1 12.26 26.78 -12.30
C MET A 1 11.44 25.67 -11.68
N THR A 2 10.49 26.04 -10.84
CA THR A 2 9.53 25.09 -10.30
C THR A 2 8.56 24.75 -11.43
N ARG A 3 8.64 23.53 -11.95
CA ARG A 3 7.59 23.04 -12.85
C ARG A 3 6.30 22.96 -12.03
N GLY A 4 5.36 23.84 -12.31
CA GLY A 4 4.02 23.72 -11.76
C GLY A 4 3.40 22.43 -12.27
N TYR A 5 3.30 21.46 -11.39
CA TYR A 5 2.46 20.29 -11.68
C TYR A 5 1.02 20.78 -11.73
N GLY A 6 0.40 20.66 -12.89
CA GLY A 6 -1.02 21.02 -13.01
C GLY A 6 -1.81 20.24 -11.96
N THR A 7 -2.35 20.97 -11.00
CA THR A 7 -3.25 20.37 -10.02
C THR A 7 -4.59 20.07 -10.71
N LEU A 8 -5.06 18.86 -10.51
CA LEU A 8 -6.42 18.51 -10.91
C LEU A 8 -7.35 19.28 -10.00
N ASN A 9 -7.92 20.37 -10.52
CA ASN A 9 -8.86 21.15 -9.74
C ASN A 9 -10.25 20.51 -9.91
N ALA A 10 -10.68 19.78 -8.88
CA ALA A 10 -11.94 19.04 -8.91
C ALA A 10 -13.13 19.95 -9.21
N ASP A 11 -13.08 21.20 -8.77
CA ASP A 11 -14.18 22.16 -8.99
C ASP A 11 -14.33 22.55 -10.46
N GLN A 12 -13.30 22.33 -11.27
CA GLN A 12 -13.33 22.66 -12.70
C GLN A 12 -13.73 21.46 -13.57
N LEU A 13 -13.93 20.29 -12.95
CA LEU A 13 -14.35 19.11 -13.70
C LEU A 13 -15.86 19.14 -13.94
N PRO A 14 -16.32 18.64 -15.09
CA PRO A 14 -17.75 18.50 -15.34
C PRO A 14 -18.45 17.66 -14.27
N PRO A 15 -19.72 17.89 -14.01
CA PRO A 15 -20.50 17.03 -13.13
C PRO A 15 -20.37 15.56 -13.53
N GLY A 16 -20.20 14.69 -12.56
CA GLY A 16 -19.99 13.27 -12.78
C GLY A 16 -18.56 12.85 -13.08
N ARG A 17 -17.64 13.82 -13.18
CA ARG A 17 -16.20 13.54 -13.36
C ARG A 17 -15.37 13.92 -12.15
N GLN A 18 -16.01 14.35 -11.09
CA GLN A 18 -15.31 14.70 -9.86
C GLN A 18 -15.07 13.42 -9.05
N PRO A 19 -13.82 13.00 -8.88
CA PRO A 19 -13.55 11.77 -8.12
C PRO A 19 -13.83 11.99 -6.63
N VAL A 20 -14.52 11.04 -6.03
CA VAL A 20 -14.83 11.05 -4.59
C VAL A 20 -14.50 9.69 -4.00
N ILE A 21 -14.13 9.67 -2.72
CA ILE A 21 -13.92 8.43 -1.99
C ILE A 21 -15.20 8.12 -1.21
N ILE A 22 -15.81 6.98 -1.50
CA ILE A 22 -17.09 6.60 -0.88
C ILE A 22 -16.91 5.61 0.29
N ALA A 23 -15.79 4.89 0.32
CA ALA A 23 -15.47 3.96 1.41
C ALA A 23 -13.97 3.79 1.49
N ALA A 24 -13.45 3.48 2.68
CA ALA A 24 -12.03 3.23 2.88
C ALA A 24 -11.84 2.21 4.00
N ARG A 25 -11.04 1.17 3.72
CA ARG A 25 -10.75 0.09 4.66
C ARG A 25 -9.29 -0.34 4.54
N ARG A 26 -8.76 -0.93 5.60
CA ARG A 26 -7.41 -1.50 5.61
C ARG A 26 -7.31 -2.66 6.59
N THR A 27 -6.30 -3.46 6.44
CA THR A 27 -5.96 -4.42 7.49
C THR A 27 -5.27 -3.72 8.65
N ALA A 28 -5.15 -4.42 9.78
CA ALA A 28 -4.24 -4.00 10.84
C ALA A 28 -2.80 -4.03 10.30
N ILE A 29 -2.00 -3.03 10.66
CA ILE A 29 -0.57 -3.02 10.33
C ILE A 29 0.17 -3.86 11.38
N ARG A 30 0.97 -4.81 10.90
CA ARG A 30 1.74 -5.70 11.77
C ARG A 30 3.20 -5.73 11.32
N ARG A 31 4.09 -6.02 12.25
CA ARG A 31 5.51 -6.14 11.93
C ARG A 31 5.74 -7.37 11.05
N ALA A 32 6.79 -7.32 10.25
CA ALA A 32 7.23 -8.49 9.47
C ALA A 32 7.53 -9.66 10.42
N ASN A 33 7.21 -10.86 9.97
CA ASN A 33 7.36 -12.11 10.73
C ASN A 33 6.54 -12.14 12.02
N GLY A 34 5.49 -11.31 12.10
CA GLY A 34 4.54 -11.29 13.21
C GLY A 34 3.26 -12.04 12.89
N ALA A 35 2.15 -11.57 13.47
CA ALA A 35 0.86 -12.29 13.42
C ALA A 35 0.29 -12.50 12.00
N LEU A 36 0.74 -11.71 11.00
CA LEU A 36 0.30 -11.87 9.61
C LEU A 36 1.37 -12.54 8.73
N LYS A 37 2.39 -13.18 9.33
CA LYS A 37 3.58 -13.67 8.61
C LYS A 37 3.29 -14.72 7.54
N ASP A 38 2.22 -15.48 7.70
CA ASP A 38 1.91 -16.60 6.82
C ASP A 38 0.95 -16.23 5.69
N LEU A 39 0.50 -14.97 5.65
CA LEU A 39 -0.45 -14.51 4.64
C LEU A 39 0.26 -13.79 3.51
N ARG A 40 -0.02 -14.24 2.29
CA ARG A 40 0.47 -13.59 1.07
C ARG A 40 -0.30 -12.28 0.83
N ALA A 41 0.26 -11.41 0.00
CA ALA A 41 -0.33 -10.10 -0.28
C ALA A 41 -1.81 -10.21 -0.70
N HIS A 42 -2.14 -11.13 -1.61
CA HIS A 42 -3.54 -11.26 -2.06
C HIS A 42 -4.48 -11.69 -0.93
N GLN A 43 -4.00 -12.54 -0.02
CA GLN A 43 -4.80 -13.00 1.12
C GLN A 43 -5.04 -11.89 2.15
N LEU A 44 -4.14 -10.91 2.21
CA LEU A 44 -4.33 -9.71 3.05
C LEU A 44 -5.33 -8.75 2.40
N LEU A 45 -5.28 -8.63 1.08
CA LEU A 45 -6.11 -7.63 0.36
C LEU A 45 -7.53 -8.13 0.11
N ALA A 46 -7.71 -9.43 -0.17
CA ALA A 46 -9.03 -9.97 -0.53
C ALA A 46 -10.14 -9.64 0.49
N PRO A 47 -9.94 -9.84 1.81
CA PRO A 47 -11.00 -9.47 2.77
C PRO A 47 -11.29 -7.97 2.79
N VAL A 48 -10.31 -7.12 2.50
CA VAL A 48 -10.52 -5.66 2.43
C VAL A 48 -11.41 -5.32 1.24
N LEU A 49 -11.13 -5.90 0.07
CA LEU A 49 -11.96 -5.69 -1.13
C LEU A 49 -13.39 -6.18 -0.91
N ALA A 50 -13.55 -7.36 -0.32
CA ALA A 50 -14.87 -7.92 -0.02
C ALA A 50 -15.65 -7.02 0.95
N GLN A 51 -14.98 -6.51 2.00
CA GLN A 51 -15.60 -5.60 2.98
C GLN A 51 -16.05 -4.29 2.32
N LEU A 52 -15.20 -3.72 1.45
CA LEU A 52 -15.54 -2.46 0.74
C LEU A 52 -16.78 -2.64 -0.12
N LEU A 53 -16.92 -3.75 -0.83
CA LEU A 53 -18.10 -4.03 -1.64
C LEU A 53 -19.34 -4.18 -0.75
N ALA A 54 -19.23 -4.94 0.34
CA ALA A 54 -20.35 -5.18 1.23
C ALA A 54 -20.89 -3.87 1.85
N GLU A 55 -20.00 -2.93 2.15
CA GLU A 55 -20.38 -1.66 2.79
C GLU A 55 -20.84 -0.59 1.83
N SER A 56 -20.27 -0.56 0.63
CA SER A 56 -20.59 0.50 -0.34
C SER A 56 -21.91 0.28 -1.04
N ASN A 57 -22.47 -0.93 -0.96
CA ASN A 57 -23.65 -1.34 -1.71
C ASN A 57 -23.46 -1.20 -3.24
N VAL A 58 -22.21 -1.24 -3.69
CA VAL A 58 -21.88 -1.20 -5.13
C VAL A 58 -21.89 -2.62 -5.66
N PRO A 59 -22.68 -2.91 -6.72
CA PRO A 59 -22.62 -4.24 -7.32
C PRO A 59 -21.22 -4.55 -7.84
N ALA A 60 -20.73 -5.75 -7.59
CA ALA A 60 -19.38 -6.13 -8.01
C ALA A 60 -19.16 -5.97 -9.52
N GLU A 61 -20.24 -6.20 -10.31
CA GLU A 61 -20.22 -6.06 -11.77
C GLU A 61 -20.04 -4.61 -12.23
N ALA A 62 -20.35 -3.66 -11.37
CA ALA A 62 -20.18 -2.23 -11.67
C ALA A 62 -18.76 -1.72 -11.47
N ILE A 63 -17.90 -2.54 -10.84
CA ILE A 63 -16.49 -2.17 -10.64
C ILE A 63 -15.77 -2.15 -12.00
N THR A 64 -15.23 -1.01 -12.35
CA THR A 64 -14.54 -0.80 -13.63
C THR A 64 -13.16 -1.48 -13.63
N ASP A 65 -12.41 -1.31 -12.54
CA ASP A 65 -11.06 -1.86 -12.44
C ASP A 65 -10.63 -1.85 -10.97
N VAL A 66 -9.67 -2.72 -10.64
CA VAL A 66 -9.04 -2.78 -9.32
C VAL A 66 -7.57 -2.40 -9.49
N VAL A 67 -7.17 -1.23 -9.00
CA VAL A 67 -5.81 -0.68 -9.18
C VAL A 67 -5.06 -0.77 -7.85
N ILE A 68 -4.04 -1.60 -7.79
CA ILE A 68 -3.35 -1.92 -6.53
C ILE A 68 -1.85 -1.69 -6.65
N GLY A 69 -1.31 -0.93 -5.69
CA GLY A 69 0.12 -0.77 -5.53
C GLY A 69 0.74 -1.99 -4.86
N ASN A 70 1.84 -2.48 -5.43
CA ASN A 70 2.62 -3.59 -4.84
C ASN A 70 4.04 -3.50 -5.38
N ALA A 71 5.04 -3.49 -4.50
CA ALA A 71 6.44 -3.25 -4.88
C ALA A 71 7.34 -4.48 -4.71
N VAL A 72 7.06 -5.34 -3.73
CA VAL A 72 7.93 -6.50 -3.48
C VAL A 72 7.27 -7.83 -3.82
N GLY A 73 6.17 -7.80 -4.56
CA GLY A 73 5.49 -9.01 -4.97
C GLY A 73 6.27 -9.83 -6.01
N GLY A 74 5.86 -11.06 -6.18
CA GLY A 74 6.48 -12.03 -7.09
C GLY A 74 6.00 -11.96 -8.53
N GLY A 75 5.32 -10.89 -8.92
CA GLY A 75 4.69 -10.80 -10.24
C GLY A 75 3.29 -11.40 -10.24
N GLY A 76 2.77 -11.67 -11.41
CA GLY A 76 1.46 -12.31 -11.56
C GLY A 76 0.27 -11.41 -11.30
N ASN A 77 0.43 -10.11 -11.34
CA ASN A 77 -0.65 -9.12 -11.16
C ASN A 77 -1.43 -9.32 -9.85
N VAL A 78 -0.86 -8.82 -8.76
CA VAL A 78 -1.43 -8.96 -7.42
C VAL A 78 -2.85 -8.40 -7.33
N ALA A 79 -3.15 -7.30 -8.07
CA ALA A 79 -4.51 -6.75 -8.11
C ALA A 79 -5.50 -7.78 -8.63
N ARG A 80 -5.16 -8.41 -9.76
CA ARG A 80 -6.03 -9.42 -10.38
C ARG A 80 -6.21 -10.63 -9.47
N LEU A 81 -5.12 -11.11 -8.88
CA LEU A 81 -5.18 -12.26 -7.97
C LEU A 81 -6.07 -11.95 -6.75
N SER A 82 -5.90 -10.74 -6.17
CA SER A 82 -6.66 -10.35 -4.97
C SER A 82 -8.15 -10.21 -5.25
N LEU A 83 -8.52 -9.61 -6.39
CA LEU A 83 -9.95 -9.41 -6.68
C LEU A 83 -10.66 -10.74 -6.93
N LEU A 84 -9.98 -11.70 -7.56
CA LEU A 84 -10.56 -13.04 -7.75
C LEU A 84 -10.67 -13.76 -6.41
N ASP A 85 -9.67 -13.64 -5.55
CA ASP A 85 -9.67 -14.22 -4.21
C ASP A 85 -10.77 -13.61 -3.33
N ALA A 86 -11.11 -12.34 -3.58
CA ALA A 86 -12.21 -11.63 -2.90
C ALA A 86 -13.59 -11.99 -3.46
N GLY A 87 -13.66 -12.79 -4.53
CA GLY A 87 -14.92 -13.20 -5.14
C GLY A 87 -15.51 -12.23 -6.15
N LEU A 88 -14.74 -11.26 -6.63
CA LEU A 88 -15.23 -10.37 -7.69
C LEU A 88 -15.37 -11.14 -9.02
N PRO A 89 -16.27 -10.68 -9.90
CA PRO A 89 -16.48 -11.34 -11.20
C PRO A 89 -15.21 -11.39 -12.05
N VAL A 90 -15.07 -12.45 -12.83
CA VAL A 90 -13.93 -12.62 -13.75
C VAL A 90 -13.87 -11.52 -14.82
N SER A 91 -14.98 -10.82 -15.04
CA SER A 91 -15.03 -9.70 -15.99
C SER A 91 -14.31 -8.44 -15.48
N VAL A 92 -14.12 -8.31 -14.14
CA VAL A 92 -13.48 -7.13 -13.56
C VAL A 92 -11.96 -7.22 -13.77
N PRO A 93 -11.33 -6.26 -14.46
CA PRO A 93 -9.87 -6.31 -14.64
C PRO A 93 -9.12 -5.90 -13.37
N GLY A 94 -7.81 -6.07 -13.40
CA GLY A 94 -6.95 -5.66 -12.30
C GLY A 94 -5.62 -5.12 -12.82
N LEU A 95 -5.15 -4.03 -12.26
CA LEU A 95 -3.88 -3.38 -12.62
C LEU A 95 -3.01 -3.27 -11.38
N THR A 96 -1.80 -3.82 -11.44
CA THR A 96 -0.82 -3.64 -10.38
C THR A 96 0.18 -2.57 -10.80
N VAL A 97 0.42 -1.59 -9.92
CA VAL A 97 1.36 -0.50 -10.17
C VAL A 97 2.48 -0.52 -9.15
N ASP A 98 3.67 -0.12 -9.58
CA ASP A 98 4.85 -0.01 -8.71
C ASP A 98 5.43 1.40 -8.82
N ARG A 99 5.42 2.11 -7.69
CA ARG A 99 6.13 3.35 -7.44
C ARG A 99 6.78 3.25 -6.06
N GLN A 100 7.34 2.08 -5.78
CA GLN A 100 7.94 1.75 -4.48
C GLN A 100 6.97 2.05 -3.33
N CYS A 101 7.42 2.68 -2.24
CA CYS A 101 6.58 2.98 -1.06
C CYS A 101 5.37 3.87 -1.38
N GLY A 102 5.37 4.55 -2.51
CA GLY A 102 4.27 5.41 -2.96
C GLY A 102 3.21 4.69 -3.79
N SER A 103 3.37 3.39 -4.05
CA SER A 103 2.51 2.65 -5.00
C SER A 103 1.02 2.71 -4.65
N GLY A 104 0.68 2.57 -3.36
CA GLY A 104 -0.73 2.60 -2.93
C GLY A 104 -1.37 3.96 -3.18
N LEU A 105 -0.66 5.04 -2.86
CA LEU A 105 -1.15 6.39 -3.14
C LEU A 105 -1.24 6.65 -4.64
N ASP A 106 -0.25 6.16 -5.40
CA ASP A 106 -0.25 6.31 -6.87
C ASP A 106 -1.44 5.59 -7.51
N ALA A 107 -1.79 4.41 -6.98
CA ALA A 107 -2.98 3.67 -7.43
C ALA A 107 -4.26 4.49 -7.24
N ILE A 108 -4.41 5.12 -6.07
CA ILE A 108 -5.57 5.98 -5.77
C ILE A 108 -5.58 7.20 -6.70
N ALA A 109 -4.42 7.85 -6.87
CA ALA A 109 -4.29 9.01 -7.75
C ALA A 109 -4.59 8.65 -9.21
N LEU A 110 -4.18 7.47 -9.65
CA LEU A 110 -4.44 6.98 -11.00
C LEU A 110 -5.95 6.76 -11.20
N ALA A 111 -6.60 6.07 -10.27
CA ALA A 111 -8.04 5.84 -10.33
C ALA A 111 -8.80 7.18 -10.38
N ALA A 112 -8.39 8.15 -9.54
CA ALA A 112 -9.01 9.48 -9.55
C ALA A 112 -8.86 10.17 -10.91
N ARG A 113 -7.68 10.08 -11.53
CA ARG A 113 -7.44 10.65 -12.86
C ARG A 113 -8.28 9.97 -13.94
N LEU A 114 -8.46 8.65 -13.84
CA LEU A 114 -9.31 7.92 -14.81
C LEU A 114 -10.77 8.34 -14.71
N VAL A 115 -11.30 8.54 -13.50
CA VAL A 115 -12.65 9.09 -13.30
C VAL A 115 -12.73 10.49 -13.91
N ALA A 116 -11.78 11.36 -13.60
CA ALA A 116 -11.75 12.74 -14.10
C ALA A 116 -11.66 12.80 -15.63
N ALA A 117 -10.95 11.85 -16.24
CA ALA A 117 -10.83 11.76 -17.70
C ALA A 117 -12.11 11.28 -18.39
N GLY A 118 -13.13 10.88 -17.63
CA GLY A 118 -14.39 10.38 -18.19
C GLY A 118 -14.39 8.88 -18.45
N GLY A 119 -13.49 8.16 -17.81
CA GLY A 119 -13.57 6.70 -17.75
C GLY A 119 -14.79 6.25 -16.97
N SER A 120 -15.02 4.96 -16.90
CA SER A 120 -16.13 4.42 -16.10
C SER A 120 -15.98 4.85 -14.62
N PRO A 121 -17.08 4.90 -13.88
CA PRO A 121 -17.08 5.69 -12.64
C PRO A 121 -16.52 5.02 -11.38
N ILE A 122 -16.37 3.70 -11.34
CA ILE A 122 -16.14 3.03 -10.05
C ILE A 122 -14.87 2.19 -10.08
N TYR A 123 -13.95 2.52 -9.18
CA TYR A 123 -12.67 1.83 -9.02
C TYR A 123 -12.47 1.40 -7.58
N LEU A 124 -11.83 0.26 -7.37
CA LEU A 124 -11.22 -0.09 -6.10
C LEU A 124 -9.72 0.22 -6.23
N ALA A 125 -9.17 1.03 -5.33
CA ALA A 125 -7.79 1.47 -5.45
C ALA A 125 -7.10 1.53 -4.10
N GLY A 126 -5.85 1.09 -4.04
CA GLY A 126 -5.08 1.09 -2.80
C GLY A 126 -3.77 0.38 -2.97
N GLY A 127 -3.30 -0.29 -1.93
CA GLY A 127 -2.04 -1.02 -2.02
C GLY A 127 -1.97 -2.13 -0.99
N VAL A 128 -1.11 -3.10 -1.24
CA VAL A 128 -0.88 -4.20 -0.32
C VAL A 128 0.57 -4.65 -0.37
N GLU A 129 1.11 -5.02 0.79
CA GLU A 129 2.44 -5.59 0.86
C GLU A 129 2.51 -6.63 1.97
N SER A 130 3.15 -7.76 1.69
CA SER A 130 3.47 -8.77 2.70
C SER A 130 4.98 -9.03 2.65
N ILE A 131 5.72 -8.34 3.50
CA ILE A 131 7.18 -8.49 3.55
C ILE A 131 7.56 -9.89 4.00
N SER A 132 6.77 -10.49 4.90
CA SER A 132 7.05 -11.82 5.43
C SER A 132 7.01 -12.92 4.36
N THR A 133 6.18 -12.75 3.33
CA THR A 133 6.00 -13.73 2.26
C THR A 133 6.56 -13.24 0.92
N ALA A 134 7.34 -12.15 0.94
CA ALA A 134 7.96 -11.63 -0.28
C ALA A 134 8.88 -12.70 -0.88
N PRO A 135 8.85 -12.91 -2.20
CA PRO A 135 9.69 -13.92 -2.81
C PRO A 135 11.17 -13.51 -2.74
N LEU A 136 12.02 -14.52 -2.67
CA LEU A 136 13.47 -14.31 -2.83
C LEU A 136 13.74 -13.89 -4.27
N ARG A 137 14.64 -12.91 -4.44
CA ARG A 137 14.97 -12.35 -5.74
C ARG A 137 16.43 -12.62 -6.07
N ALA A 138 16.71 -12.99 -7.31
CA ALA A 138 18.04 -13.32 -7.73
C ALA A 138 18.26 -12.85 -9.19
N HIS A 139 19.47 -12.46 -9.49
CA HIS A 139 19.94 -12.37 -10.87
C HIS A 139 20.46 -13.73 -11.29
N ARG A 140 20.59 -13.92 -12.59
CA ARG A 140 21.26 -15.12 -13.11
C ARG A 140 22.74 -14.79 -13.24
N ASN A 141 23.60 -15.61 -12.62
CA ASN A 141 25.05 -15.43 -12.76
C ASN A 141 25.55 -16.02 -14.10
N ASP A 142 26.84 -15.92 -14.35
CA ASP A 142 27.43 -16.38 -15.62
C ASP A 142 27.29 -17.88 -15.84
N ASP A 143 27.19 -18.66 -14.77
CA ASP A 143 26.99 -20.12 -14.84
C ASP A 143 25.51 -20.49 -14.97
N GLY A 144 24.61 -19.50 -14.94
CA GLY A 144 23.16 -19.71 -15.03
C GLY A 144 22.49 -19.93 -13.68
N GLU A 145 23.23 -19.92 -12.59
CA GLU A 145 22.69 -20.15 -11.24
C GLU A 145 22.14 -18.86 -10.61
N PRO A 146 21.22 -18.97 -9.68
CA PRO A 146 20.66 -17.77 -9.03
C PRO A 146 21.66 -17.11 -8.08
N ASP A 147 21.87 -15.81 -8.28
CA ASP A 147 22.65 -14.94 -7.40
C ASP A 147 21.69 -14.07 -6.60
N PHE A 148 21.39 -14.48 -5.38
CA PHE A 148 20.37 -13.84 -4.56
C PHE A 148 20.85 -12.49 -4.02
N PHE A 149 19.99 -11.48 -4.14
CA PHE A 149 20.29 -10.16 -3.57
C PHE A 149 19.29 -9.85 -2.44
N PRO A 150 19.79 -9.32 -1.31
CA PRO A 150 18.90 -9.01 -0.17
C PRO A 150 18.06 -7.74 -0.39
N ARG A 151 18.52 -6.85 -1.27
CA ARG A 151 17.87 -5.57 -1.54
C ARG A 151 18.01 -5.23 -3.03
N ALA A 152 16.90 -4.80 -3.62
CA ALA A 152 16.94 -4.30 -5.00
C ALA A 152 17.77 -3.01 -5.07
N GLN A 153 18.45 -2.82 -6.16
CA GLN A 153 19.13 -1.56 -6.47
C GLN A 153 18.06 -0.51 -6.81
N PHE A 154 18.11 0.66 -6.15
CA PHE A 154 17.11 1.71 -6.37
C PHE A 154 17.57 2.78 -7.34
N VAL A 155 18.87 3.04 -7.42
CA VAL A 155 19.43 4.04 -8.32
C VAL A 155 20.73 3.52 -8.94
N PRO A 156 21.16 4.07 -10.09
CA PRO A 156 22.46 3.69 -10.65
C PRO A 156 23.60 3.94 -9.65
N HIS A 157 24.61 3.09 -9.67
CA HIS A 157 25.75 3.19 -8.76
C HIS A 157 26.42 4.57 -8.77
N SER A 158 26.38 5.25 -9.93
CA SER A 158 26.96 6.60 -10.05
C SER A 158 26.27 7.65 -9.18
N PHE A 159 25.03 7.37 -8.72
CA PHE A 159 24.31 8.26 -7.80
C PHE A 159 24.56 7.89 -6.33
N GLY A 160 25.26 6.78 -6.09
CA GLY A 160 25.33 6.15 -4.79
C GLY A 160 23.98 5.46 -4.51
N ASP A 161 23.98 4.32 -3.89
CA ASP A 161 22.75 3.58 -3.58
C ASP A 161 22.81 3.11 -2.11
N PRO A 162 22.82 4.07 -1.16
CA PRO A 162 22.98 3.71 0.25
C PRO A 162 21.77 2.96 0.79
N ASP A 163 22.01 2.12 1.77
CA ASP A 163 20.91 1.53 2.55
C ASP A 163 20.09 2.63 3.24
N MET A 164 18.81 2.35 3.48
CA MET A 164 17.87 3.36 4.01
C MET A 164 18.34 3.98 5.32
N GLY A 165 18.99 3.20 6.20
CA GLY A 165 19.56 3.73 7.44
C GLY A 165 20.68 4.75 7.17
N VAL A 166 21.59 4.41 6.25
CA VAL A 166 22.67 5.32 5.84
C VAL A 166 22.09 6.56 5.17
N ALA A 167 21.07 6.39 4.33
CA ALA A 167 20.39 7.53 3.68
C ALA A 167 19.77 8.47 4.73
N ALA A 168 19.18 7.92 5.79
CA ALA A 168 18.61 8.73 6.88
C ALA A 168 19.71 9.48 7.63
N GLU A 169 20.85 8.85 7.90
CA GLU A 169 21.99 9.53 8.54
C GLU A 169 22.53 10.66 7.67
N ASN A 170 22.61 10.44 6.35
CA ASN A 170 23.02 11.48 5.41
C ASN A 170 22.06 12.68 5.45
N VAL A 171 20.76 12.43 5.56
CA VAL A 171 19.76 13.51 5.69
C VAL A 171 19.95 14.23 7.03
N ALA A 172 20.12 13.48 8.11
CA ALA A 172 20.32 14.08 9.44
C ALA A 172 21.56 14.99 9.45
N ALA A 173 22.66 14.52 8.88
CA ALA A 173 23.90 15.30 8.78
C ALA A 173 23.71 16.56 7.90
N ARG A 174 23.07 16.37 6.73
CA ARG A 174 22.89 17.48 5.75
C ARG A 174 22.02 18.61 6.31
N PHE A 175 21.01 18.27 7.10
CA PHE A 175 20.03 19.24 7.60
C PHE A 175 20.18 19.53 9.09
N ASP A 176 21.28 19.09 9.70
CA ASP A 176 21.62 19.30 11.11
C ASP A 176 20.46 18.88 12.04
N ILE A 177 19.96 17.67 11.83
CA ILE A 177 18.87 17.13 12.64
C ILE A 177 19.48 16.36 13.82
N SER A 178 19.38 16.93 15.01
CA SER A 178 19.99 16.35 16.21
C SER A 178 19.31 15.04 16.61
N ARG A 179 20.03 14.22 17.36
CA ARG A 179 19.50 12.98 17.91
C ARG A 179 18.26 13.24 18.78
N ASP A 180 18.31 14.29 19.61
CA ASP A 180 17.17 14.64 20.48
C ASP A 180 15.91 14.93 19.68
N ARG A 181 16.04 15.63 18.53
CA ARG A 181 14.88 15.88 17.66
C ARG A 181 14.33 14.58 17.05
N GLN A 182 15.21 13.65 16.65
CA GLN A 182 14.82 12.37 16.10
C GLN A 182 14.05 11.54 17.15
N ASP A 183 14.59 11.49 18.37
CA ASP A 183 13.98 10.74 19.47
C ASP A 183 12.65 11.34 19.89
N ALA A 184 12.56 12.68 20.01
CA ALA A 184 11.32 13.37 20.36
C ALA A 184 10.23 13.11 19.30
N PHE A 185 10.59 13.14 18.02
CA PHE A 185 9.66 12.84 16.92
C PHE A 185 9.14 11.42 17.02
N SER A 186 10.04 10.45 17.23
CA SER A 186 9.69 9.03 17.32
C SER A 186 8.79 8.76 18.52
N LEU A 187 9.14 9.32 19.69
CA LEU A 187 8.34 9.18 20.91
C LEU A 187 6.94 9.75 20.69
N GLY A 188 6.85 10.96 20.14
CA GLY A 188 5.55 11.59 19.85
C GLY A 188 4.71 10.76 18.87
N SER A 189 5.33 10.15 17.86
CA SER A 189 4.64 9.26 16.93
C SER A 189 4.04 8.05 17.66
N HIS A 190 4.83 7.39 18.50
CA HIS A 190 4.37 6.23 19.30
C HIS A 190 3.23 6.63 20.24
N GLN A 191 3.36 7.75 20.93
CA GLN A 191 2.33 8.24 21.87
C GLN A 191 1.00 8.50 21.14
N ARG A 192 1.06 9.13 19.95
CA ARG A 192 -0.15 9.36 19.14
C ARG A 192 -0.81 8.06 18.71
N ALA A 193 -0.02 7.08 18.29
CA ALA A 193 -0.55 5.77 17.86
C ALA A 193 -1.26 5.06 19.04
N VAL A 194 -0.64 5.07 20.22
CA VAL A 194 -1.22 4.46 21.41
C VAL A 194 -2.51 5.18 21.82
N ALA A 195 -2.49 6.52 21.83
CA ALA A 195 -3.68 7.32 22.19
C ALA A 195 -4.83 7.06 21.21
N ALA A 196 -4.54 7.04 19.89
CA ALA A 196 -5.55 6.78 18.86
C ALA A 196 -6.15 5.37 19.03
N GLY A 197 -5.31 4.38 19.29
CA GLY A 197 -5.78 3.00 19.54
C GLY A 197 -6.66 2.89 20.77
N LYS A 198 -6.24 3.52 21.88
CA LYS A 198 -7.04 3.52 23.13
C LYS A 198 -8.39 4.23 22.96
N ALA A 199 -8.43 5.23 22.08
CA ALA A 199 -9.66 5.98 21.79
C ALA A 199 -10.55 5.31 20.74
N GLY A 200 -10.15 4.14 20.20
CA GLY A 200 -10.92 3.41 19.19
C GLY A 200 -10.94 4.05 17.82
N LEU A 201 -10.01 4.97 17.54
CA LEU A 201 -10.05 5.73 16.29
C LEU A 201 -9.77 4.86 15.04
N PHE A 202 -9.21 3.66 15.23
CA PHE A 202 -8.93 2.75 14.12
C PHE A 202 -10.05 1.73 13.87
N ASP A 203 -11.04 1.62 14.78
CA ASP A 203 -12.01 0.52 14.74
C ASP A 203 -12.87 0.55 13.48
N ALA A 204 -13.21 1.76 13.03
CA ALA A 204 -14.08 1.93 11.86
C ALA A 204 -13.36 1.67 10.53
N GLU A 205 -12.04 1.57 10.52
CA GLU A 205 -11.29 1.41 9.27
C GLU A 205 -10.63 0.04 9.11
N ILE A 206 -10.50 -0.73 10.19
CA ILE A 206 -9.79 -2.02 10.16
C ILE A 206 -10.74 -3.15 9.78
N THR A 207 -10.40 -3.87 8.72
CA THR A 207 -11.04 -5.11 8.31
C THR A 207 -10.36 -6.28 9.04
N GLN A 208 -11.16 -7.18 9.58
CA GLN A 208 -10.67 -8.40 10.19
C GLN A 208 -10.04 -9.33 9.16
N VAL A 209 -8.93 -9.93 9.53
CA VAL A 209 -8.23 -10.91 8.70
C VAL A 209 -8.08 -12.19 9.48
N GLU A 210 -8.44 -13.32 8.87
CA GLU A 210 -8.30 -14.62 9.49
C GLU A 210 -6.90 -15.19 9.28
N THR A 211 -6.34 -15.78 10.32
CA THR A 211 -5.05 -16.46 10.27
C THR A 211 -5.18 -17.84 10.90
N PRO A 212 -4.22 -18.76 10.67
CA PRO A 212 -4.26 -20.05 11.36
C PRO A 212 -4.27 -19.96 12.89
N GLU A 213 -3.76 -18.83 13.43
CA GLU A 213 -3.66 -18.62 14.88
C GLU A 213 -4.86 -17.84 15.44
N GLY A 214 -5.84 -17.46 14.58
CA GLY A 214 -7.04 -16.72 14.98
C GLY A 214 -7.20 -15.42 14.21
N SER A 215 -8.25 -14.68 14.51
CA SER A 215 -8.61 -13.45 13.81
C SER A 215 -7.76 -12.25 14.26
N ILE A 216 -7.36 -11.45 13.29
CA ILE A 216 -6.66 -10.19 13.57
C ILE A 216 -7.59 -9.02 13.22
N UNK A 217 -7.98 -8.30 14.24
CA UNK A 217 -8.90 -7.24 14.18
C UNK A 217 -8.36 -5.98 14.71
N UNK A 218 -7.06 -5.97 15.57
CA UNK A 218 -6.61 -4.76 16.16
C UNK A 218 -5.28 -4.34 15.59
N UNK A 219 -4.94 -3.17 15.62
CA UNK A 219 -3.65 -2.65 15.23
C UNK A 219 -2.63 -3.09 16.18
N UNK A 220 -1.54 -3.28 15.85
CA UNK A 220 -0.44 -3.47 16.66
C UNK A 220 -0.02 -2.13 17.18
N LEU A 221 -0.15 -1.87 18.33
CA LEU A 221 0.28 -0.60 18.96
C LEU A 221 1.69 -0.77 19.56
N PRO A 222 2.45 0.31 19.59
CA PRO A 222 3.76 0.26 20.25
C PRO A 222 3.60 -0.14 21.72
N ARG A 223 4.58 -0.88 22.25
CA ARG A 223 4.62 -1.16 23.69
C ARG A 223 5.09 0.10 24.41
N ASN A 224 4.54 0.30 25.62
CA ASN A 224 4.96 1.41 26.47
C ASN A 224 6.41 1.18 26.94
#